data_f2e1ae36f15b8f4db256a3024b77dbc2
#
_entry.id   f2e1ae36f15b8f4db256a3024b77dbc2
#
_cell.length_a   1.000
_cell.length_b   1.000
_cell.length_c   1.000
_cell.angle_alpha   90.00
_cell.angle_beta   90.00
_cell.angle_gamma   90.00
#
_symmetry.space_group_name_H-M   'P 1'
#
loop_
_entity.id
_entity.type
_entity.pdbx_description
1 polymer ?
#
loop_
_entity_poly.entity_id
_entity_poly.type
_entity_poly.pdbx_seq_one_letter_code
_entity_poly.pdbx_strand_id
1 'polypeptide(L)'
;LYLVREALAQTRWAGRLERVCEGVYLDGAHNLPAVERLVEFIKLQEDRKIVILFGALKRKDYSAMLSYLQRELSQADLFLTSFSYGESVSEKEAGEIAYVSDFQTFIDEHLLKKDEQQLLFITGSLYFVAEVRQFLKSR
;
A
#
# COMPACT_ATOMS: atom_id res chain seq x y z
N LEU A 1 -8.72 20.07 4.98
CA LEU A 1 -8.54 18.65 4.80
C LEU A 1 -7.09 18.23 4.99
N TYR A 2 -6.21 18.97 4.37
CA TYR A 2 -4.79 18.66 4.51
C TYR A 2 -4.34 18.80 5.96
N LEU A 3 -4.77 19.89 6.60
CA LEU A 3 -4.41 20.11 8.01
C LEU A 3 -5.00 19.04 8.91
N VAL A 4 -6.22 18.63 8.63
CA VAL A 4 -6.85 17.58 9.43
C VAL A 4 -6.06 16.29 9.29
N ARG A 5 -5.65 15.96 8.06
CA ARG A 5 -4.89 14.75 7.85
C ARG A 5 -3.55 14.79 8.55
N GLU A 6 -2.88 15.95 8.54
CA GLU A 6 -1.62 16.09 9.24
C GLU A 6 -1.79 15.93 10.75
N ALA A 7 -2.84 16.54 11.28
CA ALA A 7 -3.11 16.41 12.71
C ALA A 7 -3.37 14.95 13.06
N LEU A 8 -4.12 14.23 12.21
CA LEU A 8 -4.37 12.82 12.46
C LEU A 8 -3.09 12.00 12.36
N ALA A 9 -2.22 12.34 11.41
CA ALA A 9 -0.96 11.63 11.27
C ALA A 9 -0.09 11.78 12.51
N GLN A 10 -0.16 12.95 13.15
CA GLN A 10 0.63 13.19 14.35
C GLN A 10 0.12 12.39 15.54
N THR A 11 -1.16 12.06 15.55
CA THR A 11 -1.74 11.30 16.66
C THR A 11 -1.76 9.80 16.36
N ARG A 12 -1.29 9.39 15.20
CA ARG A 12 -1.27 7.99 14.80
C ARG A 12 0.13 7.44 14.87
N TRP A 13 0.18 6.11 14.85
CA TRP A 13 1.46 5.43 14.78
C TRP A 13 2.03 5.55 13.37
N ALA A 14 3.34 5.61 13.27
CA ALA A 14 4.01 5.62 11.99
C ALA A 14 3.55 4.41 11.18
N GLY A 15 3.32 4.62 9.90
CA GLY A 15 2.87 3.56 9.02
C GLY A 15 1.36 3.44 8.90
N ARG A 16 0.62 4.27 9.63
CA ARG A 16 -0.84 4.25 9.57
C ARG A 16 -1.32 5.44 8.74
N LEU A 17 -1.66 5.17 7.47
CA LEU A 17 -2.19 6.15 6.53
C LEU A 17 -1.39 7.45 6.54
N GLU A 18 -0.20 7.36 6.03
CA GLU A 18 0.73 8.46 6.01
C GLU A 18 1.02 8.86 4.57
N ARG A 19 0.78 10.13 4.24
CA ARG A 19 1.14 10.64 2.92
C ARG A 19 2.62 11.00 2.95
N VAL A 20 3.43 10.23 2.22
CA VAL A 20 4.88 10.44 2.26
C VAL A 20 5.36 11.39 1.19
N CYS A 21 4.63 11.50 0.09
CA CYS A 21 4.89 12.49 -0.93
C CYS A 21 3.63 12.58 -1.78
N GLU A 22 3.64 13.47 -2.74
CA GLU A 22 2.43 13.68 -3.54
C GLU A 22 2.04 12.40 -4.25
N GLY A 23 0.81 11.95 -4.00
CA GLY A 23 0.26 10.79 -4.68
C GLY A 23 0.68 9.45 -4.10
N VAL A 24 1.44 9.43 -2.99
CA VAL A 24 1.91 8.18 -2.40
C VAL A 24 1.57 8.12 -0.92
N TYR A 25 0.88 7.06 -0.54
CA TYR A 25 0.46 6.83 0.85
C TYR A 25 1.02 5.52 1.36
N LEU A 26 1.46 5.51 2.60
CA LEU A 26 1.85 4.29 3.30
C LEU A 26 0.82 3.99 4.37
N ASP A 27 0.47 2.71 4.51
CA ASP A 27 -0.43 2.30 5.57
C ASP A 27 -0.06 0.89 6.01
N GLY A 28 0.28 0.74 7.28
CA GLY A 28 0.74 -0.53 7.83
C GLY A 28 -0.36 -1.51 8.17
N ALA A 29 -1.52 -1.40 7.53
CA ALA A 29 -2.60 -2.36 7.75
C ALA A 29 -2.09 -3.78 7.54
N HIS A 30 -2.29 -4.63 8.54
CA HIS A 30 -1.78 -6.00 8.49
C HIS A 30 -2.81 -7.00 9.01
N ASN A 31 -4.07 -6.58 9.06
CA ASN A 31 -5.19 -7.47 9.37
C ASN A 31 -6.42 -6.91 8.69
N LEU A 32 -7.47 -7.72 8.64
CA LEU A 32 -8.65 -7.34 7.88
C LEU A 32 -9.32 -6.06 8.40
N PRO A 33 -9.54 -5.89 9.71
CA PRO A 33 -10.16 -4.64 10.16
C PRO A 33 -9.39 -3.40 9.76
N ALA A 34 -8.06 -3.46 9.76
CA ALA A 34 -7.26 -2.31 9.34
C ALA A 34 -7.40 -2.06 7.85
N VAL A 35 -7.45 -3.13 7.05
CA VAL A 35 -7.65 -2.99 5.61
C VAL A 35 -9.03 -2.39 5.33
N GLU A 36 -10.03 -2.78 6.10
CA GLU A 36 -11.36 -2.21 5.92
C GLU A 36 -11.35 -0.70 6.11
N ARG A 37 -10.62 -0.22 7.12
CA ARG A 37 -10.52 1.21 7.35
C ARG A 37 -9.77 1.91 6.24
N LEU A 38 -8.73 1.28 5.72
CA LEU A 38 -7.99 1.84 4.60
C LEU A 38 -8.88 1.95 3.36
N VAL A 39 -9.68 0.93 3.10
CA VAL A 39 -10.58 0.93 1.96
C VAL A 39 -11.58 2.08 2.07
N GLU A 40 -12.08 2.36 3.28
CA GLU A 40 -12.99 3.47 3.46
C GLU A 40 -12.35 4.79 3.02
N PHE A 41 -11.08 4.98 3.38
CA PHE A 41 -10.37 6.19 2.97
C PHE A 41 -10.19 6.21 1.45
N ILE A 42 -9.79 5.07 0.87
CA ILE A 42 -9.56 5.01 -0.57
C ILE A 42 -10.82 5.33 -1.35
N LYS A 43 -11.97 4.85 -0.87
CA LYS A 43 -13.23 5.09 -1.56
C LYS A 43 -13.60 6.56 -1.60
N LEU A 44 -13.07 7.36 -0.69
CA LEU A 44 -13.31 8.79 -0.70
C LEU A 44 -12.50 9.52 -1.76
N GLN A 45 -11.56 8.84 -2.40
CA GLN A 45 -10.69 9.45 -3.41
C GLN A 45 -11.32 9.30 -4.78
N GLU A 46 -12.51 9.87 -4.96
CA GLU A 46 -13.23 9.75 -6.22
C GLU A 46 -12.45 10.41 -7.34
N ASP A 47 -12.65 9.88 -8.54
CA ASP A 47 -12.06 10.41 -9.76
C ASP A 47 -10.54 10.22 -9.83
N ARG A 48 -9.97 9.46 -8.92
CA ARG A 48 -8.56 9.15 -8.97
C ARG A 48 -8.37 7.69 -9.36
N LYS A 49 -7.33 7.43 -10.11
CA LYS A 49 -6.94 6.06 -10.41
C LYS A 49 -6.16 5.52 -9.22
N ILE A 50 -6.59 4.37 -8.71
CA ILE A 50 -6.02 3.79 -7.51
C ILE A 50 -5.09 2.65 -7.89
N VAL A 51 -3.87 2.70 -7.37
CA VAL A 51 -2.90 1.62 -7.51
C VAL A 51 -2.51 1.18 -6.11
N ILE A 52 -2.52 -0.13 -5.87
CA ILE A 52 -2.19 -0.69 -4.56
C ILE A 52 -1.00 -1.62 -4.71
N LEU A 53 0.03 -1.38 -3.92
CA LEU A 53 1.19 -2.26 -3.84
C LEU A 53 1.14 -2.93 -2.48
N PHE A 54 0.94 -4.23 -2.47
CA PHE A 54 0.67 -5.01 -1.26
C PHE A 54 1.82 -5.96 -0.97
N GLY A 55 2.39 -5.86 0.24
CA GLY A 55 3.40 -6.79 0.69
C GLY A 55 3.04 -7.24 2.09
N ALA A 56 3.00 -8.54 2.34
CA ALA A 56 2.52 -9.07 3.61
C ALA A 56 3.36 -10.26 4.06
N LEU A 57 3.18 -10.64 5.31
CA LEU A 57 3.83 -11.81 5.86
C LEU A 57 2.97 -13.04 5.60
N LYS A 58 3.61 -14.15 5.28
CA LYS A 58 2.90 -15.40 4.98
C LYS A 58 2.05 -15.87 6.13
N ARG A 59 2.48 -15.61 7.38
CA ARG A 59 1.75 -16.09 8.55
C ARG A 59 0.52 -15.25 8.88
N LYS A 60 0.34 -14.11 8.17
CA LYS A 60 -0.86 -13.31 8.35
C LYS A 60 -1.92 -13.76 7.35
N ASP A 61 -3.14 -13.34 7.59
CA ASP A 61 -4.25 -13.72 6.72
C ASP A 61 -4.26 -12.81 5.48
N TYR A 62 -3.20 -12.90 4.69
CA TYR A 62 -3.04 -12.05 3.51
C TYR A 62 -4.12 -12.37 2.47
N SER A 63 -4.56 -13.61 2.43
CA SER A 63 -5.54 -14.02 1.43
C SER A 63 -6.87 -13.29 1.65
N ALA A 64 -7.30 -13.19 2.91
CA ALA A 64 -8.54 -12.48 3.22
C ALA A 64 -8.40 -11.00 2.91
N MET A 65 -7.24 -10.42 3.21
CA MET A 65 -7.00 -9.02 2.92
C MET A 65 -7.03 -8.75 1.42
N LEU A 66 -6.36 -9.60 0.64
CA LEU A 66 -6.33 -9.43 -0.81
C LEU A 66 -7.72 -9.61 -1.42
N SER A 67 -8.47 -10.61 -0.95
CA SER A 67 -9.82 -10.82 -1.45
C SER A 67 -10.71 -9.63 -1.17
N TYR A 68 -10.57 -9.06 0.01
CA TYR A 68 -11.36 -7.88 0.37
C TYR A 68 -11.01 -6.70 -0.53
N LEU A 69 -9.72 -6.47 -0.76
CA LEU A 69 -9.28 -5.38 -1.64
C LEU A 69 -9.83 -5.57 -3.05
N GLN A 70 -9.74 -6.79 -3.58
CA GLN A 70 -10.22 -7.06 -4.93
C GLN A 70 -11.72 -6.84 -5.05
N ARG A 71 -12.48 -7.23 -4.04
CA ARG A 71 -13.92 -7.11 -4.07
C ARG A 71 -14.37 -5.67 -3.89
N GLU A 72 -13.78 -4.97 -2.92
CA GLU A 72 -14.25 -3.63 -2.58
C GLU A 72 -13.67 -2.55 -3.47
N LEU A 73 -12.53 -2.79 -4.08
CA LEU A 73 -11.87 -1.82 -4.95
C LEU A 73 -11.62 -2.44 -6.32
N SER A 74 -12.70 -2.89 -6.96
CA SER A 74 -12.58 -3.65 -8.19
C SER A 74 -11.98 -2.83 -9.34
N GLN A 75 -12.00 -1.51 -9.25
CA GLN A 75 -11.43 -0.65 -10.27
C GLN A 75 -9.96 -0.34 -10.02
N ALA A 76 -9.42 -0.72 -8.88
CA ALA A 76 -8.02 -0.45 -8.56
C ALA A 76 -7.11 -1.49 -9.20
N ASP A 77 -5.87 -1.05 -9.48
CA ASP A 77 -4.83 -1.97 -9.94
C ASP A 77 -4.10 -2.48 -8.70
N LEU A 78 -4.18 -3.78 -8.48
CA LEU A 78 -3.60 -4.42 -7.29
C LEU A 78 -2.37 -5.22 -7.68
N PHE A 79 -1.26 -4.95 -6.99
CA PHE A 79 0.00 -5.65 -7.22
C PHE A 79 0.52 -6.23 -5.91
N LEU A 80 1.04 -7.44 -5.99
CA LEU A 80 1.68 -8.10 -4.86
C LEU A 80 3.18 -8.03 -5.04
N THR A 81 3.91 -7.82 -3.94
CA THR A 81 5.37 -7.80 -4.01
C THR A 81 5.98 -8.48 -2.80
N SER A 82 7.25 -8.84 -2.91
CA SER A 82 8.04 -9.34 -1.80
C SER A 82 8.91 -8.22 -1.24
N PHE A 83 9.39 -8.43 -0.03
CA PHE A 83 10.32 -7.49 0.59
C PHE A 83 11.34 -8.28 1.40
N SER A 84 12.29 -7.58 2.04
CA SER A 84 13.45 -8.26 2.60
C SER A 84 13.16 -9.19 3.77
N TYR A 85 12.08 -8.95 4.48
CA TYR A 85 11.75 -9.80 5.63
C TYR A 85 11.49 -11.22 5.14
N GLY A 86 12.15 -12.19 5.80
CA GLY A 86 12.17 -13.57 5.28
C GLY A 86 10.83 -14.26 5.15
N GLU A 87 9.81 -13.79 5.85
CA GLU A 87 8.48 -14.40 5.77
C GLU A 87 7.53 -13.65 4.87
N SER A 88 8.04 -12.80 4.00
CA SER A 88 7.15 -12.07 3.10
C SER A 88 6.53 -13.02 2.07
N VAL A 89 5.31 -12.70 1.65
CA VAL A 89 4.69 -13.41 0.54
C VAL A 89 5.55 -13.21 -0.70
N SER A 90 5.49 -14.17 -1.61
CA SER A 90 6.29 -14.13 -2.82
C SER A 90 5.40 -14.41 -4.02
N GLU A 91 6.02 -14.56 -5.17
CA GLU A 91 5.26 -14.79 -6.40
C GLU A 91 4.36 -16.01 -6.29
N LYS A 92 4.78 -17.01 -5.50
CA LYS A 92 3.96 -18.22 -5.33
C LYS A 92 2.59 -17.92 -4.77
N GLU A 93 2.50 -16.93 -3.89
CA GLU A 93 1.24 -16.60 -3.24
C GLU A 93 0.37 -15.66 -4.07
N ALA A 94 0.88 -15.16 -5.18
CA ALA A 94 0.17 -14.15 -5.96
C ALA A 94 -1.06 -14.71 -6.68
N GLY A 95 -0.99 -15.97 -7.09
CA GLY A 95 -2.07 -16.52 -7.88
C GLY A 95 -2.25 -15.71 -9.15
N GLU A 96 -3.43 -15.16 -9.35
CA GLU A 96 -3.72 -14.35 -10.52
C GLU A 96 -3.44 -12.87 -10.32
N ILE A 97 -3.02 -12.48 -9.13
CA ILE A 97 -2.70 -11.07 -8.86
C ILE A 97 -1.36 -10.76 -9.50
N ALA A 98 -1.26 -9.60 -10.13
CA ALA A 98 0.00 -9.19 -10.75
C ALA A 98 1.09 -9.09 -9.69
N TYR A 99 2.25 -9.66 -9.98
CA TYR A 99 3.36 -9.68 -9.04
C TYR A 99 4.47 -8.76 -9.50
N VAL A 100 5.02 -7.99 -8.56
CA VAL A 100 6.12 -7.05 -8.80
C VAL A 100 7.35 -7.62 -8.11
N SER A 101 8.38 -7.93 -8.90
CA SER A 101 9.60 -8.53 -8.34
C SER A 101 10.50 -7.52 -7.64
N ASP A 102 10.41 -6.24 -8.02
CA ASP A 102 11.26 -5.20 -7.44
C ASP A 102 10.40 -3.99 -7.11
N PHE A 103 9.99 -3.89 -5.85
CA PHE A 103 9.09 -2.80 -5.47
C PHE A 103 9.77 -1.44 -5.58
N GLN A 104 11.10 -1.39 -5.45
CA GLN A 104 11.80 -0.11 -5.52
C GLN A 104 11.70 0.49 -6.92
N THR A 105 11.91 -0.34 -7.93
CA THR A 105 11.75 0.12 -9.31
C THR A 105 10.30 0.51 -9.59
N PHE A 106 9.36 -0.26 -9.06
CA PHE A 106 7.95 0.03 -9.26
C PHE A 106 7.59 1.41 -8.70
N ILE A 107 8.06 1.71 -7.49
CA ILE A 107 7.80 2.99 -6.86
C ILE A 107 8.48 4.12 -7.63
N ASP A 108 9.74 3.92 -8.03
CA ASP A 108 10.45 4.93 -8.80
C ASP A 108 9.71 5.27 -10.09
N GLU A 109 9.22 4.26 -10.80
CA GLU A 109 8.49 4.49 -12.03
C GLU A 109 7.21 5.26 -11.79
N HIS A 110 6.52 4.96 -10.70
CA HIS A 110 5.32 5.69 -10.35
C HIS A 110 5.63 7.16 -10.11
N LEU A 111 6.70 7.44 -9.36
CA LEU A 111 7.09 8.81 -9.04
C LEU A 111 7.51 9.59 -10.27
N LEU A 112 8.18 8.92 -11.21
CA LEU A 112 8.64 9.57 -12.43
C LEU A 112 7.48 9.97 -13.34
N LYS A 113 6.40 9.22 -13.34
CA LYS A 113 5.25 9.53 -14.20
C LYS A 113 4.56 10.82 -13.80
N LYS A 114 4.58 11.15 -12.50
CA LYS A 114 3.96 12.37 -11.99
C LYS A 114 2.52 12.53 -12.46
N ASP A 115 1.77 11.44 -12.47
CA ASP A 115 0.37 11.46 -12.89
C ASP A 115 -0.49 11.89 -11.72
N GLU A 116 -0.99 13.12 -11.77
CA GLU A 116 -1.78 13.68 -10.67
C GLU A 116 -3.11 12.98 -10.48
N GLN A 117 -3.56 12.21 -11.46
CA GLN A 117 -4.81 11.48 -11.32
C GLN A 117 -4.61 10.14 -10.62
N GLN A 118 -3.39 9.72 -10.41
CA GLN A 118 -3.10 8.41 -9.87
C GLN A 118 -2.58 8.49 -8.45
N LEU A 119 -3.14 7.65 -7.58
CA LEU A 119 -2.68 7.53 -6.20
C LEU A 119 -2.14 6.12 -5.98
N LEU A 120 -1.02 6.05 -5.29
CA LEU A 120 -0.39 4.78 -4.94
C LEU A 120 -0.50 4.56 -3.45
N PHE A 121 -1.11 3.43 -3.06
CA PHE A 121 -1.21 3.02 -1.67
C PHE A 121 -0.33 1.80 -1.45
N ILE A 122 0.56 1.89 -0.48
CA ILE A 122 1.50 0.81 -0.15
C ILE A 122 1.12 0.29 1.23
N THR A 123 0.81 -1.01 1.31
CA THR A 123 0.23 -1.55 2.53
C THR A 123 0.47 -3.05 2.66
N GLY A 124 0.01 -3.64 3.74
CA GLY A 124 0.01 -5.08 3.95
C GLY A 124 0.80 -5.53 5.15
N SER A 125 1.79 -4.77 5.58
CA SER A 125 2.64 -5.15 6.70
C SER A 125 3.40 -3.93 7.20
N LEU A 126 3.52 -3.82 8.53
CA LEU A 126 4.35 -2.78 9.12
C LEU A 126 5.81 -2.93 8.69
N TYR A 127 6.27 -4.18 8.53
CA TYR A 127 7.65 -4.42 8.10
C TYR A 127 7.88 -3.95 6.67
N PHE A 128 6.92 -4.23 5.80
CA PHE A 128 7.02 -3.78 4.42
C PHE A 128 7.01 -2.26 4.34
N VAL A 129 6.08 -1.63 5.04
CA VAL A 129 5.96 -0.17 5.03
C VAL A 129 7.23 0.47 5.57
N ALA A 130 7.82 -0.12 6.62
CA ALA A 130 9.07 0.40 7.18
C ALA A 130 10.19 0.33 6.15
N GLU A 131 10.26 -0.76 5.41
CA GLU A 131 11.29 -0.92 4.39
C GLU A 131 11.09 0.09 3.26
N VAL A 132 9.85 0.31 2.86
CA VAL A 132 9.55 1.31 1.83
C VAL A 132 9.95 2.71 2.31
N ARG A 133 9.61 3.04 3.56
CA ARG A 133 9.97 4.34 4.10
C ARG A 133 11.47 4.53 4.08
N GLN A 134 12.22 3.51 4.45
CA GLN A 134 13.67 3.59 4.44
C GLN A 134 14.20 3.80 3.02
N PHE A 135 13.63 3.10 2.07
CA PHE A 135 13.98 3.26 0.66
C PHE A 135 13.74 4.70 0.20
N LEU A 136 12.59 5.26 0.54
CA LEU A 136 12.26 6.61 0.11
C LEU A 136 13.19 7.64 0.73
N LYS A 137 13.65 7.41 1.96
CA LYS A 137 14.57 8.33 2.61
C LYS A 137 15.95 8.29 1.98
N SER A 138 16.34 7.18 1.39
CA SER A 138 17.68 7.02 0.85
C SER A 138 17.79 7.48 -0.60
N ARG A 139 16.71 7.90 -1.19
CA ARG A 139 16.70 8.37 -2.57
C ARG A 139 17.35 9.72 -2.73
#